data_61f210138e9a0bc86b8e71c9cacccdc9
#
_entry.id   61f210138e9a0bc86b8e71c9cacccdc9
#
_cell.length_a   1.000
_cell.length_b   1.000
_cell.length_c   1.000
_cell.angle_alpha   90.00
_cell.angle_beta   90.00
_cell.angle_gamma   90.00
#
_symmetry.space_group_name_H-M   'P 1'
#
loop_
_entity.id
_entity.type
_entity.pdbx_description
1 polymer ?
#
loop_
_entity_poly.entity_id
_entity_poly.type
_entity_poly.pdbx_seq_one_letter_code
_entity_poly.pdbx_strand_id
1 'polypeptide(L)'
;MLAFNTFIKCIIAYILLLPFASADISTGSFKEKLDLKILPKDYMLSSFNFKLKSDNIVSPRTSLFDFKKHNGFSRSIEPLLTKNGVKNLYIKFTKGHWDSQKWGKLPNNGWSSGGSGVEIWAMMEAGNKDEVIKNWNILMSEVSGIFCSSVSFINSEKITFINDIQSYYDVDLLDQIPIDNEDNELFFLRGSLANEAVCTENLSPFLRILPTNGKTGLSSLINGNRLFDSYWNSMSIDVNTVCTDDSSCYLDTEIDINFVVNIPQAIARNERPTPKPVPAEELQCDPNKKLTEWECFPLLSKKSYSFFLSDIFGTYINDSNRFNKEDVSTISIKGIDDEHWSTGIKVIPRGVDDKDEIEALGLLGTSNHVYELKEHQKTNYDIYVGTTDNTKVSLNESEYPPIYVTRSLTGDSQDKGVMRVAFTNPSKERDITIRYFETLPWFIRLYVSSLKINVKPHKNLDVPKFTGDANDLIIKTDIKPSIIRSAPLHMQHTLRIPKNSVVMMTFDFEKPLLNYEEYPPDSNHGFEVEAAVVVVIDEEFEEKALNGETRGLLKSHNYIMRTSTLLLTLATPDFSMPYNVITITSTLMAFSFGLIFNLLTKRVVTFEDSKKLVTDRPLVRLLKGLKIKK
;
A
#
# COMPACT_ATOMS: atom_id res chain seq x y z
N MET A 1 38.20 8.48 -53.65
CA MET A 1 37.83 7.29 -52.88
C MET A 1 38.86 6.87 -51.84
N LEU A 2 40.17 6.89 -52.14
CA LEU A 2 41.22 6.49 -51.16
C LEU A 2 41.30 7.45 -49.94
N ALA A 3 41.19 8.76 -50.12
CA ALA A 3 41.29 9.74 -49.05
C ALA A 3 40.11 9.67 -48.03
N PHE A 4 38.92 9.30 -48.49
CA PHE A 4 37.73 9.14 -47.66
C PHE A 4 37.82 7.90 -46.76
N ASN A 5 38.42 6.82 -47.25
CA ASN A 5 38.59 5.58 -46.49
C ASN A 5 39.67 5.72 -45.41
N THR A 6 40.70 6.56 -45.64
CA THR A 6 41.73 6.88 -44.64
C THR A 6 41.18 7.76 -43.54
N PHE A 7 40.29 8.72 -43.87
CA PHE A 7 39.66 9.62 -42.92
C PHE A 7 38.69 8.86 -41.96
N ILE A 8 37.90 7.91 -42.50
CA ILE A 8 37.03 7.04 -41.69
C ILE A 8 37.85 6.13 -40.77
N LYS A 9 38.98 5.57 -41.24
CA LYS A 9 39.86 4.76 -40.38
C LYS A 9 40.52 5.57 -39.27
N CYS A 10 40.87 6.82 -39.52
CA CYS A 10 41.41 7.71 -38.49
C CYS A 10 40.33 8.09 -37.45
N ILE A 11 39.08 8.34 -37.86
CA ILE A 11 37.97 8.60 -36.94
C ILE A 11 37.65 7.38 -36.08
N ILE A 12 37.61 6.19 -36.65
CA ILE A 12 37.38 4.93 -35.93
C ILE A 12 38.55 4.65 -34.96
N ALA A 13 39.79 4.90 -35.36
CA ALA A 13 40.95 4.77 -34.48
C ALA A 13 40.95 5.81 -33.34
N TYR A 14 40.48 7.02 -33.61
CA TYR A 14 40.34 8.07 -32.58
C TYR A 14 39.21 7.76 -31.58
N ILE A 15 38.09 7.19 -32.02
CA ILE A 15 36.98 6.72 -31.17
C ILE A 15 37.42 5.52 -30.32
N LEU A 16 38.28 4.63 -30.85
CA LEU A 16 38.84 3.49 -30.13
C LEU A 16 39.96 3.86 -29.15
N LEU A 17 40.56 5.04 -29.27
CA LEU A 17 41.63 5.56 -28.42
C LEU A 17 41.11 6.56 -27.36
N LEU A 18 39.81 6.92 -27.38
CA LEU A 18 39.21 7.59 -26.23
C LEU A 18 39.30 6.61 -25.07
N PRO A 19 40.06 6.92 -24.01
CA PRO A 19 39.93 6.13 -22.78
C PRO A 19 38.47 6.23 -22.43
N PHE A 20 37.76 5.10 -22.36
CA PHE A 20 36.57 5.00 -21.59
C PHE A 20 37.02 5.44 -20.18
N ALA A 21 36.85 6.71 -19.85
CA ALA A 21 36.85 7.12 -18.48
C ALA A 21 35.74 6.29 -17.87
N SER A 22 36.10 5.20 -17.23
CA SER A 22 35.28 4.56 -16.24
C SER A 22 35.12 5.64 -15.18
N ALA A 23 34.09 6.48 -15.33
CA ALA A 23 33.59 7.19 -14.18
C ALA A 23 33.34 6.09 -13.14
N ASP A 24 33.99 6.19 -11.99
CA ASP A 24 33.65 5.39 -10.83
C ASP A 24 32.17 5.68 -10.54
N ILE A 25 31.31 4.87 -11.14
CA ILE A 25 29.88 4.90 -10.88
C ILE A 25 29.75 4.25 -9.52
N SER A 26 29.38 5.03 -8.52
CA SER A 26 29.14 4.51 -7.19
C SER A 26 28.13 3.35 -7.31
N THR A 27 28.52 2.20 -6.81
CA THR A 27 27.71 0.99 -6.80
C THR A 27 27.13 0.83 -5.42
N GLY A 28 25.92 1.32 -5.18
CA GLY A 28 25.19 1.08 -3.94
C GLY A 28 24.98 -0.42 -3.64
N SER A 29 24.37 -0.75 -2.53
CA SER A 29 23.99 -2.13 -2.18
C SER A 29 22.50 -2.37 -2.51
N PHE A 30 22.19 -3.56 -3.02
CA PHE A 30 20.82 -4.00 -3.27
C PHE A 30 20.57 -5.36 -2.63
N LYS A 31 19.65 -5.44 -1.67
CA LYS A 31 19.31 -6.66 -0.94
C LYS A 31 17.87 -7.03 -1.18
N GLU A 32 17.64 -8.31 -1.46
CA GLU A 32 16.31 -8.88 -1.65
C GLU A 32 16.05 -9.93 -0.57
N LYS A 33 14.89 -9.86 0.05
CA LYS A 33 14.43 -10.83 1.05
C LYS A 33 12.99 -11.21 0.82
N LEU A 34 12.69 -12.51 0.92
CA LEU A 34 11.34 -13.06 0.94
C LEU A 34 11.15 -13.83 2.24
N ASP A 35 10.27 -13.34 3.10
CA ASP A 35 9.81 -14.04 4.28
C ASP A 35 8.44 -14.66 3.99
N LEU A 36 8.36 -15.99 3.99
CA LEU A 36 7.14 -16.75 3.90
C LEU A 36 6.76 -17.20 5.31
N LYS A 37 5.60 -16.81 5.79
CA LYS A 37 5.08 -17.26 7.08
C LYS A 37 3.82 -18.06 6.88
N ILE A 38 3.89 -19.34 7.25
CA ILE A 38 2.71 -20.21 7.27
C ILE A 38 1.85 -19.81 8.48
N LEU A 39 0.58 -19.60 8.24
CA LEU A 39 -0.39 -19.13 9.21
C LEU A 39 -1.47 -20.20 9.45
N PRO A 40 -2.17 -20.16 10.60
CA PRO A 40 -3.27 -21.08 10.87
C PRO A 40 -4.34 -21.06 9.78
N LYS A 41 -5.03 -22.20 9.60
CA LYS A 41 -6.13 -22.38 8.61
C LYS A 41 -5.68 -22.21 7.16
N ASP A 42 -4.51 -22.73 6.83
CA ASP A 42 -3.95 -22.79 5.48
C ASP A 42 -3.70 -21.42 4.82
N TYR A 43 -3.48 -20.40 5.61
CA TYR A 43 -3.03 -19.11 5.09
C TYR A 43 -1.50 -19.04 5.04
N MET A 44 -0.99 -18.23 4.12
CA MET A 44 0.43 -17.90 4.01
C MET A 44 0.57 -16.41 3.81
N LEU A 45 1.39 -15.79 4.66
CA LEU A 45 1.86 -14.41 4.46
C LEU A 45 3.15 -14.46 3.66
N SER A 46 3.17 -13.73 2.56
CA SER A 46 4.37 -13.50 1.75
C SER A 46 4.81 -12.05 1.92
N SER A 47 6.03 -11.85 2.39
CA SER A 47 6.62 -10.54 2.65
C SER A 47 7.89 -10.37 1.82
N PHE A 48 7.81 -9.60 0.75
CA PHE A 48 8.95 -9.20 -0.07
C PHE A 48 9.50 -7.90 0.47
N ASN A 49 10.80 -7.86 0.76
CA ASN A 49 11.51 -6.67 1.19
C ASN A 49 12.71 -6.44 0.27
N PHE A 50 12.77 -5.26 -0.31
CA PHE A 50 13.84 -4.82 -1.22
C PHE A 50 14.47 -3.57 -0.64
N LYS A 51 15.78 -3.64 -0.31
CA LYS A 51 16.54 -2.52 0.23
C LYS A 51 17.60 -2.08 -0.77
N LEU A 52 17.56 -0.82 -1.13
CA LEU A 52 18.52 -0.19 -2.01
C LEU A 52 19.17 0.98 -1.28
N LYS A 53 20.48 0.91 -1.08
CA LYS A 53 21.27 1.93 -0.42
C LYS A 53 22.31 2.47 -1.40
N SER A 54 22.42 3.79 -1.55
CA SER A 54 23.50 4.40 -2.32
C SER A 54 24.80 4.43 -1.53
N ASP A 55 25.94 4.52 -2.21
CA ASP A 55 27.20 4.80 -1.55
C ASP A 55 27.20 6.22 -0.97
N ASN A 56 28.00 6.42 0.05
CA ASN A 56 28.20 7.74 0.64
C ASN A 56 28.80 8.69 -0.38
N ILE A 57 28.15 9.82 -0.61
CA ILE A 57 28.61 10.85 -1.52
C ILE A 57 29.34 11.91 -0.72
N VAL A 58 30.62 12.03 -0.96
CA VAL A 58 31.45 13.16 -0.48
C VAL A 58 31.27 14.29 -1.47
N SER A 59 30.23 15.13 -1.32
CA SER A 59 30.00 16.28 -2.21
C SER A 59 28.77 17.09 -1.77
N PRO A 60 28.60 18.34 -2.20
CA PRO A 60 27.49 19.17 -1.74
C PRO A 60 26.14 18.49 -1.91
N ARG A 61 25.25 18.72 -0.96
CA ARG A 61 23.89 18.14 -0.82
C ARG A 61 23.10 18.08 -2.12
N THR A 62 23.30 19.03 -3.02
CA THR A 62 22.67 19.08 -4.35
C THR A 62 23.03 17.92 -5.28
N SER A 63 24.16 17.22 -5.03
CA SER A 63 24.57 16.08 -5.84
C SER A 63 23.94 14.76 -5.41
N LEU A 64 23.37 14.69 -4.18
CA LEU A 64 22.71 13.50 -3.67
C LEU A 64 21.53 13.06 -4.55
N PHE A 65 20.79 14.01 -5.08
CA PHE A 65 19.64 13.78 -5.94
C PHE A 65 19.97 13.68 -7.44
N ASP A 66 21.25 13.71 -7.82
CA ASP A 66 21.66 13.42 -9.21
C ASP A 66 21.73 11.91 -9.43
N PHE A 67 20.58 11.29 -9.66
CA PHE A 67 20.44 9.84 -9.87
C PHE A 67 21.19 9.31 -11.10
N LYS A 68 21.74 10.19 -11.93
CA LYS A 68 22.67 9.77 -12.99
C LYS A 68 23.99 9.21 -12.44
N LYS A 69 24.33 9.60 -11.21
CA LYS A 69 25.53 9.14 -10.50
C LYS A 69 25.30 7.87 -9.70
N HIS A 70 24.03 7.48 -9.46
CA HIS A 70 23.68 6.31 -8.67
C HIS A 70 23.21 5.17 -9.56
N ASN A 71 23.95 4.07 -9.54
CA ASN A 71 23.53 2.86 -10.22
C ASN A 71 22.35 2.22 -9.46
N GLY A 72 21.34 1.74 -10.20
CA GLY A 72 20.20 1.02 -9.65
C GLY A 72 19.03 1.89 -9.16
N PHE A 73 19.23 3.18 -8.93
CA PHE A 73 18.14 4.07 -8.57
C PHE A 73 17.31 4.51 -9.78
N SER A 74 16.00 4.45 -9.63
CA SER A 74 15.09 4.87 -10.69
C SER A 74 15.03 6.39 -10.80
N ARG A 75 15.27 6.91 -11.99
CA ARG A 75 15.17 8.34 -12.29
C ARG A 75 13.77 8.92 -12.13
N SER A 76 12.74 8.08 -12.01
CA SER A 76 11.36 8.53 -11.79
C SER A 76 11.13 9.11 -10.39
N ILE A 77 11.96 8.73 -9.41
CA ILE A 77 11.87 9.24 -8.03
C ILE A 77 12.56 10.60 -7.88
N GLU A 78 13.61 10.86 -8.66
CA GLU A 78 14.41 12.08 -8.59
C GLU A 78 13.56 13.37 -8.58
N PRO A 79 12.60 13.58 -9.51
CA PRO A 79 11.78 14.78 -9.50
C PRO A 79 10.92 14.94 -8.25
N LEU A 80 10.42 13.83 -7.68
CA LEU A 80 9.60 13.84 -6.48
C LEU A 80 10.35 14.44 -5.29
N LEU A 81 11.65 14.17 -5.18
CA LEU A 81 12.48 14.62 -4.07
C LEU A 81 13.01 16.04 -4.33
N THR A 82 13.59 16.28 -5.51
CA THR A 82 14.36 17.52 -5.77
C THR A 82 13.51 18.75 -5.96
N LYS A 83 12.39 18.64 -6.70
CA LYS A 83 11.57 19.82 -7.06
C LYS A 83 10.71 20.34 -5.93
N ASN A 84 10.34 19.48 -4.99
CA ASN A 84 9.32 19.78 -3.99
C ASN A 84 9.91 19.96 -2.57
N GLY A 85 11.23 19.98 -2.43
CA GLY A 85 11.89 20.08 -1.12
C GLY A 85 11.65 18.87 -0.23
N VAL A 86 11.39 17.70 -0.83
CA VAL A 86 11.11 16.46 -0.11
C VAL A 86 12.42 15.83 0.35
N LYS A 87 12.56 15.60 1.64
CA LYS A 87 13.71 14.90 2.23
C LYS A 87 13.42 13.43 2.43
N ASN A 88 12.24 13.11 2.95
CA ASN A 88 11.81 11.74 3.17
C ASN A 88 10.38 11.56 2.68
N LEU A 89 10.11 10.43 2.04
CA LEU A 89 8.83 10.14 1.41
C LEU A 89 8.42 8.69 1.70
N TYR A 90 7.22 8.52 2.23
CA TYR A 90 6.62 7.22 2.51
C TYR A 90 5.28 7.13 1.79
N ILE A 91 5.15 6.20 0.87
CA ILE A 91 3.93 5.96 0.10
C ILE A 91 3.47 4.54 0.37
N LYS A 92 2.23 4.37 0.80
CA LYS A 92 1.65 3.07 1.16
C LYS A 92 0.32 2.87 0.49
N PHE A 93 0.19 1.75 -0.23
CA PHE A 93 -1.05 1.28 -0.82
C PHE A 93 -1.48 0.01 -0.10
N THR A 94 -2.70 -0.03 0.42
CA THR A 94 -3.20 -1.18 1.18
C THR A 94 -4.61 -1.53 0.74
N LYS A 95 -4.86 -2.82 0.50
CA LYS A 95 -6.18 -3.36 0.16
C LYS A 95 -6.57 -4.46 1.13
N GLY A 96 -7.82 -4.43 1.54
CA GLY A 96 -8.38 -5.41 2.46
C GLY A 96 -8.20 -5.02 3.93
N HIS A 97 -8.69 -5.88 4.80
CA HIS A 97 -8.60 -5.72 6.24
C HIS A 97 -7.71 -6.81 6.84
N TRP A 98 -6.77 -6.41 7.70
CA TRP A 98 -5.88 -7.33 8.41
C TRP A 98 -6.62 -8.02 9.55
N ASP A 99 -6.77 -9.34 9.46
CA ASP A 99 -7.38 -10.15 10.52
C ASP A 99 -6.33 -10.59 11.54
N SER A 100 -6.09 -9.76 12.52
CA SER A 100 -5.07 -10.02 13.55
C SER A 100 -5.38 -11.21 14.46
N GLN A 101 -6.63 -11.66 14.51
CA GLN A 101 -6.98 -12.87 15.26
C GLN A 101 -6.54 -14.15 14.52
N LYS A 102 -6.55 -14.14 13.19
CA LYS A 102 -6.13 -15.27 12.36
C LYS A 102 -4.65 -15.20 11.98
N TRP A 103 -4.14 -14.00 11.70
CA TRP A 103 -2.81 -13.81 11.10
C TRP A 103 -1.78 -13.26 12.07
N GLY A 104 -2.19 -12.84 13.28
CA GLY A 104 -1.30 -12.28 14.30
C GLY A 104 -0.91 -10.83 14.01
N LYS A 105 0.32 -10.47 14.36
CA LYS A 105 0.89 -9.13 14.13
C LYS A 105 1.04 -8.85 12.63
N LEU A 106 0.88 -7.58 12.27
CA LEU A 106 1.25 -7.06 10.96
C LEU A 106 2.74 -7.29 10.67
N PRO A 107 3.12 -7.55 9.40
CA PRO A 107 4.52 -7.65 9.01
C PRO A 107 5.25 -6.33 9.31
N ASN A 108 6.56 -6.43 9.59
CA ASN A 108 7.41 -5.29 9.92
C ASN A 108 6.80 -4.36 11.00
N ASN A 109 6.24 -4.94 12.08
CA ASN A 109 5.52 -4.23 13.13
C ASN A 109 4.46 -3.22 12.63
N GLY A 110 3.92 -3.42 11.41
CA GLY A 110 2.92 -2.56 10.77
C GLY A 110 3.48 -1.32 10.07
N TRP A 111 4.79 -1.14 10.00
CA TRP A 111 5.41 0.02 9.35
C TRP A 111 5.31 -0.03 7.82
N SER A 112 5.30 -1.22 7.23
CA SER A 112 5.17 -1.42 5.78
C SER A 112 3.72 -1.44 5.27
N SER A 113 2.74 -1.10 6.11
CA SER A 113 1.34 -1.03 5.69
C SER A 113 0.70 0.29 6.09
N GLY A 114 -0.28 0.73 5.31
CA GLY A 114 -1.12 1.90 5.59
C GLY A 114 -2.54 1.51 6.03
N GLY A 115 -3.42 2.48 6.12
CA GLY A 115 -4.87 2.26 6.11
C GLY A 115 -5.34 1.77 4.75
N SER A 116 -6.56 1.25 4.66
CA SER A 116 -7.14 0.86 3.36
C SER A 116 -7.16 2.05 2.40
N GLY A 117 -6.73 1.84 1.16
CA GLY A 117 -6.50 2.89 0.17
C GLY A 117 -5.04 3.34 0.12
N VAL A 118 -4.80 4.64 0.08
CA VAL A 118 -3.45 5.22 0.02
C VAL A 118 -3.17 6.09 1.24
N GLU A 119 -1.99 5.93 1.80
CA GLU A 119 -1.46 6.75 2.89
C GLU A 119 -0.06 7.26 2.50
N ILE A 120 0.14 8.57 2.59
CA ILE A 120 1.41 9.24 2.23
C ILE A 120 1.88 10.08 3.42
N TRP A 121 3.16 9.92 3.76
CA TRP A 121 3.85 10.76 4.73
C TRP A 121 5.06 11.39 4.04
N ALA A 122 5.31 12.65 4.28
CA ALA A 122 6.47 13.32 3.72
C ALA A 122 7.09 14.29 4.73
N MET A 123 8.43 14.30 4.77
CA MET A 123 9.22 15.34 5.40
C MET A 123 9.63 16.31 4.31
N MET A 124 9.23 17.57 4.43
CA MET A 124 9.45 18.59 3.41
C MET A 124 10.12 19.82 4.01
N GLU A 125 11.10 20.34 3.30
CA GLU A 125 11.80 21.59 3.63
C GLU A 125 11.16 22.75 2.86
N ALA A 126 10.79 23.83 3.58
CA ALA A 126 10.30 25.08 2.98
C ALA A 126 10.44 26.26 3.95
N GLY A 127 10.32 27.47 3.43
CA GLY A 127 10.38 28.70 4.23
C GLY A 127 9.10 28.97 5.03
N ASN A 128 7.95 28.43 4.63
CA ASN A 128 6.68 28.62 5.32
C ASN A 128 5.64 27.56 4.95
N LYS A 129 4.52 27.53 5.71
CA LYS A 129 3.45 26.53 5.52
C LYS A 129 2.74 26.65 4.17
N ASP A 130 2.56 27.84 3.63
CA ASP A 130 1.85 28.03 2.35
C ASP A 130 2.68 27.47 1.19
N GLU A 131 3.99 27.63 1.26
CA GLU A 131 4.93 27.03 0.32
C GLU A 131 4.91 25.51 0.40
N VAL A 132 4.92 24.94 1.61
CA VAL A 132 4.79 23.49 1.81
C VAL A 132 3.51 22.95 1.19
N ILE A 133 2.37 23.60 1.41
CA ILE A 133 1.08 23.18 0.83
C ILE A 133 1.14 23.21 -0.70
N LYS A 134 1.74 24.25 -1.28
CA LYS A 134 1.93 24.34 -2.73
C LYS A 134 2.81 23.21 -3.26
N ASN A 135 3.95 22.96 -2.61
CA ASN A 135 4.88 21.90 -2.98
C ASN A 135 4.25 20.51 -2.79
N TRP A 136 3.45 20.32 -1.74
CA TRP A 136 2.67 19.09 -1.54
C TRP A 136 1.70 18.83 -2.69
N ASN A 137 0.95 19.82 -3.14
CA ASN A 137 0.01 19.64 -4.24
C ASN A 137 0.72 19.27 -5.55
N ILE A 138 1.91 19.81 -5.79
CA ILE A 138 2.74 19.42 -6.93
C ILE A 138 3.21 17.97 -6.76
N LEU A 139 3.73 17.61 -5.59
CA LEU A 139 4.15 16.26 -5.26
C LEU A 139 3.02 15.26 -5.46
N MET A 140 1.81 15.55 -4.97
CA MET A 140 0.65 14.67 -5.15
C MET A 140 0.27 14.49 -6.61
N SER A 141 0.39 15.52 -7.42
CA SER A 141 0.14 15.43 -8.87
C SER A 141 1.18 14.55 -9.57
N GLU A 142 2.45 14.65 -9.17
CA GLU A 142 3.54 13.82 -9.71
C GLU A 142 3.39 12.36 -9.27
N VAL A 143 3.10 12.11 -7.99
CA VAL A 143 2.83 10.75 -7.45
C VAL A 143 1.62 10.13 -8.13
N SER A 144 0.54 10.90 -8.33
CA SER A 144 -0.65 10.46 -9.08
C SER A 144 -0.29 9.98 -10.48
N GLY A 145 0.56 10.72 -11.19
CA GLY A 145 1.02 10.35 -12.53
C GLY A 145 1.89 9.10 -12.56
N ILE A 146 2.78 8.92 -11.57
CA ILE A 146 3.69 7.77 -11.51
C ILE A 146 2.93 6.49 -11.13
N PHE A 147 2.08 6.56 -10.10
CA PHE A 147 1.41 5.39 -9.52
C PHE A 147 0.00 5.13 -10.08
N CYS A 148 -0.44 5.90 -11.08
CA CYS A 148 -1.78 5.78 -11.68
C CYS A 148 -2.89 5.79 -10.60
N SER A 149 -2.82 6.74 -9.68
CA SER A 149 -3.71 6.82 -8.51
C SER A 149 -4.33 8.21 -8.38
N SER A 150 -5.45 8.30 -7.67
CA SER A 150 -6.19 9.55 -7.50
C SER A 150 -5.65 10.41 -6.33
N VAL A 151 -4.38 10.21 -5.95
CA VAL A 151 -3.77 10.91 -4.79
C VAL A 151 -3.69 12.43 -4.95
N SER A 152 -3.86 12.96 -6.15
CA SER A 152 -4.02 14.41 -6.38
C SER A 152 -5.20 15.02 -5.63
N PHE A 153 -6.17 14.21 -5.18
CA PHE A 153 -7.27 14.65 -4.31
C PHE A 153 -6.87 14.77 -2.83
N ILE A 154 -5.63 14.43 -2.45
CA ILE A 154 -5.08 14.69 -1.12
C ILE A 154 -4.55 16.14 -1.10
N ASN A 155 -5.47 17.08 -1.09
CA ASN A 155 -5.21 18.52 -1.07
C ASN A 155 -5.14 19.07 0.37
N SER A 156 -5.08 20.38 0.53
CA SER A 156 -5.01 21.08 1.81
C SER A 156 -6.12 20.70 2.81
N GLU A 157 -7.28 20.23 2.33
CA GLU A 157 -8.40 19.80 3.17
C GLU A 157 -8.21 18.42 3.79
N LYS A 158 -7.24 17.64 3.31
CA LYS A 158 -6.97 16.25 3.74
C LYS A 158 -5.57 16.05 4.31
N ILE A 159 -4.73 17.09 4.33
CA ILE A 159 -3.38 17.01 4.89
C ILE A 159 -3.37 17.40 6.36
N THR A 160 -2.51 16.75 7.10
CA THR A 160 -2.28 17.04 8.52
C THR A 160 -0.80 17.32 8.75
N PHE A 161 -0.50 18.43 9.42
CA PHE A 161 0.83 18.75 9.91
C PHE A 161 1.05 18.06 11.25
N ILE A 162 2.06 17.23 11.35
CA ILE A 162 2.43 16.48 12.56
C ILE A 162 3.43 17.31 13.37
N ASN A 163 3.09 17.70 14.59
CA ASN A 163 4.00 18.47 15.46
C ASN A 163 4.93 17.56 16.25
N ASP A 164 4.44 16.39 16.68
CA ASP A 164 5.21 15.43 17.46
C ASP A 164 5.86 14.39 16.51
N ILE A 165 6.86 14.86 15.78
CA ILE A 165 7.55 14.07 14.76
C ILE A 165 8.21 12.83 15.38
N GLN A 166 8.80 13.00 16.56
CA GLN A 166 9.51 11.96 17.31
C GLN A 166 8.64 10.74 17.63
N SER A 167 7.32 10.92 17.64
CA SER A 167 6.37 9.82 17.87
C SER A 167 6.23 8.87 16.69
N TYR A 168 6.55 9.33 15.49
CA TYR A 168 6.32 8.61 14.22
C TYR A 168 7.60 8.44 13.41
N TYR A 169 8.66 9.09 13.81
CA TYR A 169 9.93 9.13 13.11
C TYR A 169 11.07 8.83 14.07
N ASP A 170 12.10 8.17 13.57
CA ASP A 170 13.28 7.86 14.38
C ASP A 170 14.06 9.14 14.67
N VAL A 171 14.28 9.43 15.95
CA VAL A 171 14.96 10.64 16.40
C VAL A 171 16.38 10.72 15.82
N ASP A 172 17.09 9.59 15.78
CA ASP A 172 18.45 9.51 15.23
C ASP A 172 18.50 9.86 13.73
N LEU A 173 17.40 9.62 13.01
CA LEU A 173 17.29 10.00 11.59
C LEU A 173 16.91 11.46 11.40
N LEU A 174 16.19 12.09 12.35
CA LEU A 174 15.82 13.50 12.26
C LEU A 174 17.02 14.42 12.26
N ASP A 175 18.01 14.15 13.13
CA ASP A 175 19.25 14.93 13.22
C ASP A 175 20.15 14.74 11.99
N GLN A 176 19.90 13.67 11.22
CA GLN A 176 20.65 13.33 10.01
C GLN A 176 19.98 13.82 8.72
N ILE A 177 18.83 14.51 8.81
CA ILE A 177 18.15 15.06 7.64
C ILE A 177 18.84 16.38 7.24
N PRO A 178 19.33 16.50 6.00
CA PRO A 178 19.99 17.72 5.55
C PRO A 178 18.96 18.84 5.33
N ILE A 179 19.21 20.01 5.87
CA ILE A 179 18.52 21.25 5.55
C ILE A 179 19.38 22.00 4.52
N ASP A 180 18.82 22.30 3.35
CA ASP A 180 19.58 22.90 2.25
C ASP A 180 19.75 24.41 2.44
N ASN A 181 18.80 25.08 3.12
CA ASN A 181 18.82 26.50 3.38
C ASN A 181 18.56 26.76 4.87
N GLU A 182 19.44 27.51 5.53
CA GLU A 182 19.33 27.81 6.97
C GLU A 182 18.06 28.58 7.35
N ASP A 183 17.43 29.28 6.41
CA ASP A 183 16.18 30.01 6.61
C ASP A 183 14.93 29.10 6.51
N ASN A 184 15.09 27.84 6.11
CA ASN A 184 13.99 26.89 5.94
C ASN A 184 13.76 26.05 7.19
N GLU A 185 12.51 25.59 7.33
CA GLU A 185 12.08 24.66 8.38
C GLU A 185 11.66 23.31 7.77
N LEU A 186 11.76 22.25 8.57
CA LEU A 186 11.25 20.94 8.19
C LEU A 186 9.79 20.79 8.65
N PHE A 187 8.94 20.40 7.73
CA PHE A 187 7.53 20.11 7.97
C PHE A 187 7.25 18.63 7.73
N PHE A 188 6.61 17.99 8.70
CA PHE A 188 6.17 16.63 8.56
C PHE A 188 4.67 16.58 8.30
N LEU A 189 4.29 16.02 7.15
CA LEU A 189 2.92 15.98 6.68
C LEU A 189 2.43 14.56 6.50
N ARG A 190 1.16 14.36 6.76
CA ARG A 190 0.43 13.13 6.44
C ARG A 190 -0.81 13.47 5.62
N GLY A 191 -1.06 12.68 4.59
CA GLY A 191 -2.29 12.68 3.84
C GLY A 191 -2.74 11.25 3.54
N SER A 192 -4.03 11.03 3.41
CA SER A 192 -4.60 9.71 3.15
C SER A 192 -5.84 9.82 2.26
N LEU A 193 -6.07 8.79 1.47
CA LEU A 193 -7.24 8.64 0.61
C LEU A 193 -7.82 7.24 0.79
N ALA A 194 -8.83 7.12 1.63
CA ALA A 194 -9.41 5.86 2.06
C ALA A 194 -10.15 5.10 0.94
N ASN A 195 -10.68 5.83 -0.03
CA ASN A 195 -11.48 5.29 -1.13
C ASN A 195 -10.67 4.99 -2.41
N GLU A 196 -9.33 5.08 -2.36
CA GLU A 196 -8.52 4.73 -3.51
C GLU A 196 -8.57 3.24 -3.80
N ALA A 197 -8.95 2.90 -5.01
CA ALA A 197 -9.01 1.53 -5.47
C ALA A 197 -7.60 1.02 -5.83
N VAL A 198 -7.00 0.28 -4.91
CA VAL A 198 -5.66 -0.31 -5.11
C VAL A 198 -5.76 -1.50 -6.08
N CYS A 199 -5.04 -1.42 -7.21
CA CYS A 199 -5.14 -2.36 -8.33
C CYS A 199 -3.78 -2.68 -8.99
N THR A 200 -3.81 -3.51 -10.03
CA THR A 200 -2.59 -3.97 -10.73
C THR A 200 -1.79 -2.84 -11.35
N GLU A 201 -2.42 -1.74 -11.70
CA GLU A 201 -1.74 -0.58 -12.30
C GLU A 201 -0.80 0.09 -11.29
N ASN A 202 -1.19 0.11 -10.01
CA ASN A 202 -0.36 0.68 -8.95
C ASN A 202 0.90 -0.16 -8.68
N LEU A 203 0.89 -1.48 -8.91
CA LEU A 203 2.04 -2.36 -8.71
C LEU A 203 3.17 -2.08 -9.71
N SER A 204 2.83 -1.77 -10.95
CA SER A 204 3.81 -1.60 -12.03
C SER A 204 4.93 -0.59 -11.70
N PRO A 205 4.64 0.59 -11.13
CA PRO A 205 5.66 1.53 -10.69
C PRO A 205 6.59 0.97 -9.61
N PHE A 206 6.06 0.24 -8.60
CA PHE A 206 6.89 -0.38 -7.57
C PHE A 206 7.93 -1.31 -8.17
N LEU A 207 7.53 -2.14 -9.12
CA LEU A 207 8.46 -3.06 -9.79
C LEU A 207 9.47 -2.33 -10.69
N ARG A 208 9.06 -1.23 -11.35
CA ARG A 208 9.96 -0.44 -12.22
C ARG A 208 10.99 0.36 -11.46
N ILE A 209 10.73 0.69 -10.19
CA ILE A 209 11.68 1.37 -9.33
C ILE A 209 12.84 0.43 -8.95
N LEU A 210 12.58 -0.88 -8.85
CA LEU A 210 13.61 -1.87 -8.55
C LEU A 210 14.64 -1.98 -9.67
N PRO A 211 15.95 -2.20 -9.35
CA PRO A 211 16.99 -2.46 -10.35
C PRO A 211 16.67 -3.65 -11.26
N THR A 212 15.94 -4.64 -10.71
CA THR A 212 15.49 -5.86 -11.40
C THR A 212 14.32 -5.63 -12.36
N ASN A 213 13.62 -4.50 -12.24
CA ASN A 213 12.39 -4.19 -12.97
C ASN A 213 11.32 -5.30 -12.92
N GLY A 214 11.27 -6.09 -11.85
CA GLY A 214 10.35 -7.22 -11.69
C GLY A 214 10.63 -8.42 -12.61
N LYS A 215 11.81 -8.51 -13.23
CA LYS A 215 12.12 -9.54 -14.25
C LYS A 215 13.06 -10.62 -13.75
N THR A 216 13.88 -10.32 -12.77
CA THR A 216 14.91 -11.21 -12.23
C THR A 216 14.93 -11.15 -10.70
N GLY A 217 15.58 -12.13 -10.07
CA GLY A 217 15.63 -12.25 -8.61
C GLY A 217 14.26 -12.51 -8.01
N LEU A 218 14.09 -12.18 -6.74
CA LEU A 218 12.84 -12.40 -6.00
C LEU A 218 11.66 -11.58 -6.55
N SER A 219 11.95 -10.43 -7.16
CA SER A 219 10.90 -9.59 -7.76
C SER A 219 10.18 -10.27 -8.93
N SER A 220 10.78 -11.30 -9.56
CA SER A 220 10.15 -12.05 -10.66
C SER A 220 8.97 -12.94 -10.21
N LEU A 221 8.88 -13.25 -8.91
CA LEU A 221 7.72 -13.94 -8.32
C LEU A 221 6.48 -13.04 -8.19
N ILE A 222 6.64 -11.72 -8.24
CA ILE A 222 5.54 -10.80 -7.97
C ILE A 222 4.65 -10.71 -9.20
N ASN A 223 3.53 -11.41 -9.14
CA ASN A 223 2.50 -11.43 -10.18
C ASN A 223 1.28 -10.63 -9.72
N GLY A 224 0.93 -9.56 -10.43
CA GLY A 224 -0.18 -8.69 -10.09
C GLY A 224 -1.51 -9.42 -9.94
N ASN A 225 -1.81 -10.38 -10.82
CA ASN A 225 -3.05 -11.14 -10.75
C ASN A 225 -3.16 -11.96 -9.44
N ARG A 226 -2.04 -12.51 -8.96
CA ARG A 226 -1.99 -13.28 -7.71
C ARG A 226 -2.02 -12.37 -6.49
N LEU A 227 -1.29 -11.27 -6.53
CA LEU A 227 -1.23 -10.29 -5.46
C LEU A 227 -2.60 -9.67 -5.18
N PHE A 228 -3.31 -9.22 -6.23
CA PHE A 228 -4.61 -8.53 -6.05
C PHE A 228 -5.79 -9.48 -5.83
N ASP A 229 -5.57 -10.77 -5.96
CA ASP A 229 -6.49 -11.85 -5.63
C ASP A 229 -6.31 -12.35 -4.19
N SER A 230 -5.40 -11.78 -3.45
CA SER A 230 -5.14 -12.06 -2.04
C SER A 230 -6.22 -11.48 -1.11
N TYR A 231 -6.33 -12.00 0.10
CA TYR A 231 -7.26 -11.54 1.11
C TYR A 231 -6.90 -10.16 1.65
N TRP A 232 -5.61 -9.88 1.73
CA TRP A 232 -5.04 -8.62 2.13
C TRP A 232 -3.72 -8.43 1.42
N ASN A 233 -3.44 -7.21 0.98
CA ASN A 233 -2.14 -6.85 0.44
C ASN A 233 -1.76 -5.41 0.82
N SER A 234 -0.45 -5.19 0.86
CA SER A 234 0.14 -3.89 1.13
C SER A 234 1.41 -3.73 0.30
N MET A 235 1.55 -2.58 -0.31
CA MET A 235 2.75 -2.18 -1.03
C MET A 235 3.23 -0.86 -0.45
N SER A 236 4.49 -0.76 -0.07
CA SER A 236 5.07 0.47 0.43
C SER A 236 6.40 0.79 -0.23
N ILE A 237 6.69 2.06 -0.34
CA ILE A 237 8.01 2.60 -0.67
C ILE A 237 8.36 3.67 0.34
N ASP A 238 9.50 3.47 0.99
CA ASP A 238 10.08 4.38 1.96
C ASP A 238 11.40 4.90 1.37
N VAL A 239 11.51 6.20 1.12
CA VAL A 239 12.72 6.86 0.63
C VAL A 239 13.23 7.81 1.70
N ASN A 240 14.42 7.56 2.20
CA ASN A 240 15.06 8.34 3.25
C ASN A 240 16.36 8.95 2.76
N THR A 241 16.56 10.22 3.05
CA THR A 241 17.83 10.90 2.89
C THR A 241 18.54 10.93 4.24
N VAL A 242 19.73 10.36 4.32
CA VAL A 242 20.50 10.23 5.56
C VAL A 242 21.87 10.84 5.38
N CYS A 243 22.23 11.78 6.23
CA CYS A 243 23.58 12.38 6.28
C CYS A 243 24.26 11.99 7.58
N THR A 244 25.41 11.32 7.50
CA THR A 244 26.20 10.92 8.66
C THR A 244 27.08 12.05 9.18
N ASP A 245 27.53 12.91 8.27
CA ASP A 245 28.32 14.11 8.52
C ASP A 245 27.88 15.19 7.52
N ASP A 246 28.29 16.43 7.71
CA ASP A 246 27.95 17.56 6.81
C ASP A 246 28.33 17.33 5.34
N SER A 247 29.22 16.39 5.08
CA SER A 247 29.75 16.09 3.74
C SER A 247 29.38 14.70 3.18
N SER A 248 28.80 13.82 4.00
CA SER A 248 28.56 12.43 3.63
C SER A 248 27.09 12.06 3.78
N CYS A 249 26.35 12.05 2.67
CA CYS A 249 24.94 11.67 2.62
C CYS A 249 24.72 10.46 1.72
N TYR A 250 23.68 9.67 2.01
CA TYR A 250 23.23 8.57 1.16
C TYR A 250 21.70 8.50 1.12
N LEU A 251 21.20 7.85 0.08
CA LEU A 251 19.78 7.51 -0.05
C LEU A 251 19.58 6.06 0.41
N ASP A 252 18.58 5.87 1.27
CA ASP A 252 18.09 4.55 1.67
C ASP A 252 16.65 4.39 1.19
N THR A 253 16.42 3.43 0.31
CA THR A 253 15.10 3.15 -0.23
C THR A 253 14.72 1.72 0.12
N GLU A 254 13.59 1.59 0.81
CA GLU A 254 13.00 0.30 1.16
C GLU A 254 11.64 0.14 0.46
N ILE A 255 11.46 -0.98 -0.21
CA ILE A 255 10.21 -1.34 -0.87
C ILE A 255 9.72 -2.65 -0.27
N ASP A 256 8.52 -2.61 0.32
CA ASP A 256 7.88 -3.78 0.88
C ASP A 256 6.61 -4.12 0.09
N ILE A 257 6.45 -5.39 -0.25
CA ILE A 257 5.23 -5.92 -0.87
C ILE A 257 4.80 -7.14 -0.08
N ASN A 258 3.67 -7.00 0.61
CA ASN A 258 3.15 -8.02 1.51
C ASN A 258 1.75 -8.44 1.07
N PHE A 259 1.44 -9.72 1.16
CA PHE A 259 0.08 -10.22 0.89
C PHE A 259 -0.19 -11.56 1.55
N VAL A 260 -1.47 -11.83 1.82
CA VAL A 260 -1.95 -13.05 2.45
C VAL A 260 -2.80 -13.84 1.48
N VAL A 261 -2.42 -15.09 1.22
CA VAL A 261 -3.14 -16.03 0.36
C VAL A 261 -3.63 -17.24 1.16
N ASN A 262 -4.69 -17.85 0.69
CA ASN A 262 -5.08 -19.21 1.13
C ASN A 262 -4.42 -20.22 0.19
N ILE A 263 -3.60 -21.11 0.74
CA ILE A 263 -2.77 -22.04 -0.01
C ILE A 263 -3.63 -22.99 -0.91
N PRO A 264 -4.61 -23.74 -0.38
CA PRO A 264 -5.44 -24.59 -1.20
C PRO A 264 -6.17 -23.87 -2.33
N GLN A 265 -6.65 -22.66 -2.06
CA GLN A 265 -7.34 -21.85 -3.06
C GLN A 265 -6.39 -21.38 -4.17
N ALA A 266 -5.17 -21.00 -3.82
CA ALA A 266 -4.17 -20.59 -4.80
C ALA A 266 -3.74 -21.74 -5.71
N ILE A 267 -3.53 -22.93 -5.14
CA ILE A 267 -3.21 -24.15 -5.90
C ILE A 267 -4.38 -24.53 -6.84
N ALA A 268 -5.60 -24.58 -6.31
CA ALA A 268 -6.78 -24.95 -7.10
C ALA A 268 -7.01 -24.04 -8.32
N ARG A 269 -6.59 -22.78 -8.25
CA ARG A 269 -6.67 -21.83 -9.39
C ARG A 269 -5.74 -22.18 -10.55
N ASN A 270 -4.57 -22.74 -10.27
CA ASN A 270 -3.68 -23.21 -11.35
C ASN A 270 -4.28 -24.40 -12.07
N GLU A 271 -4.88 -25.31 -11.33
CA GLU A 271 -5.53 -26.48 -11.90
C GLU A 271 -6.83 -26.14 -12.64
N ARG A 272 -7.57 -25.14 -12.13
CA ARG A 272 -8.89 -24.74 -12.66
C ARG A 272 -8.99 -23.21 -12.73
N PRO A 273 -8.43 -22.59 -13.77
CA PRO A 273 -8.41 -21.11 -13.90
C PRO A 273 -9.82 -20.50 -14.01
N THR A 274 -10.81 -21.27 -14.45
CA THR A 274 -12.22 -20.82 -14.48
C THR A 274 -12.95 -21.40 -13.27
N PRO A 275 -13.57 -20.57 -12.40
CA PRO A 275 -14.37 -21.05 -11.29
C PRO A 275 -15.47 -21.98 -11.79
N LYS A 276 -15.47 -23.22 -11.37
CA LYS A 276 -16.56 -24.17 -11.61
C LYS A 276 -17.30 -24.41 -10.30
N PRO A 277 -18.62 -24.61 -10.34
CA PRO A 277 -19.35 -25.05 -9.15
C PRO A 277 -18.70 -26.30 -8.57
N VAL A 278 -18.54 -26.33 -7.25
CA VAL A 278 -18.05 -27.51 -6.55
C VAL A 278 -19.10 -28.63 -6.68
N PRO A 279 -18.73 -29.85 -7.08
CA PRO A 279 -19.67 -30.95 -7.13
C PRO A 279 -20.36 -31.15 -5.78
N ALA A 280 -21.64 -31.48 -5.78
CA ALA A 280 -22.41 -31.69 -4.55
C ALA A 280 -21.80 -32.73 -3.61
N GLU A 281 -21.08 -33.70 -4.16
CA GLU A 281 -20.38 -34.78 -3.45
C GLU A 281 -19.17 -34.26 -2.66
N GLU A 282 -18.60 -33.12 -3.06
CA GLU A 282 -17.48 -32.43 -2.40
C GLU A 282 -17.94 -31.37 -1.38
N LEU A 283 -19.26 -31.22 -1.20
CA LEU A 283 -19.85 -30.29 -0.24
C LEU A 283 -20.23 -31.01 1.04
N GLN A 284 -19.80 -30.45 2.17
CA GLN A 284 -20.22 -30.89 3.48
C GLN A 284 -21.22 -29.93 4.08
N CYS A 285 -22.45 -30.40 4.27
CA CYS A 285 -23.51 -29.67 4.95
C CYS A 285 -23.65 -30.21 6.37
N ASP A 286 -23.71 -29.34 7.37
CA ASP A 286 -24.01 -29.75 8.76
C ASP A 286 -25.49 -30.17 8.84
N PRO A 287 -25.81 -31.47 9.04
CA PRO A 287 -27.18 -31.95 9.06
C PRO A 287 -27.99 -31.45 10.27
N ASN A 288 -27.32 -30.91 11.30
CA ASN A 288 -27.97 -30.41 12.51
C ASN A 288 -28.37 -28.91 12.41
N LYS A 289 -27.86 -28.20 11.42
CA LYS A 289 -28.30 -26.83 11.18
C LYS A 289 -29.51 -26.84 10.25
N LYS A 290 -30.59 -26.19 10.64
CA LYS A 290 -31.73 -25.87 9.74
C LYS A 290 -31.25 -24.81 8.73
N LEU A 291 -30.92 -25.29 7.58
CA LEU A 291 -30.04 -24.65 6.66
C LEU A 291 -30.71 -23.84 5.63
N THR A 292 -30.16 -22.74 5.43
CA THR A 292 -30.00 -22.14 4.10
C THR A 292 -28.93 -22.96 3.37
N GLU A 293 -29.28 -23.59 2.26
CA GLU A 293 -28.47 -24.55 1.49
C GLU A 293 -27.10 -24.02 1.05
N TRP A 294 -26.87 -22.72 1.15
CA TRP A 294 -25.63 -22.04 0.78
C TRP A 294 -24.59 -21.94 1.93
N GLU A 295 -24.87 -22.47 3.10
CA GLU A 295 -23.89 -22.65 4.16
C GLU A 295 -23.10 -23.99 4.04
N CYS A 296 -23.30 -24.73 2.96
CA CYS A 296 -22.50 -25.90 2.67
C CYS A 296 -21.14 -25.48 2.11
N PHE A 297 -20.07 -25.92 2.77
CA PHE A 297 -18.71 -25.61 2.38
C PHE A 297 -18.06 -26.81 1.69
N PRO A 298 -17.07 -26.58 0.80
CA PRO A 298 -16.27 -27.67 0.26
C PRO A 298 -15.68 -28.50 1.39
N LEU A 299 -15.78 -29.80 1.23
CA LEU A 299 -15.06 -30.73 2.08
C LEU A 299 -13.58 -30.40 2.02
N LEU A 300 -13.05 -29.74 3.06
CA LEU A 300 -11.90 -29.55 3.11
C LEU A 300 -10.90 -29.72 3.84
N SER A 301 -9.93 -29.41 3.78
CA SER A 301 -8.50 -29.41 3.99
C SER A 301 -8.00 -30.84 4.10
N LYS A 302 -7.46 -31.34 3.02
CA LYS A 302 -6.46 -32.41 3.11
C LYS A 302 -5.48 -31.97 4.21
N LYS A 303 -5.33 -32.73 5.28
CA LYS A 303 -4.38 -32.46 6.36
C LYS A 303 -2.95 -32.40 5.82
N SER A 304 -2.70 -33.12 4.73
CA SER A 304 -1.43 -33.16 4.03
C SER A 304 -1.56 -32.56 2.62
N TYR A 305 -0.68 -31.65 2.27
CA TYR A 305 -0.52 -31.13 0.92
C TYR A 305 0.93 -30.71 0.67
N SER A 306 1.25 -30.54 -0.59
CA SER A 306 2.53 -29.99 -1.01
C SER A 306 2.34 -29.06 -2.19
N PHE A 307 3.20 -28.07 -2.33
CA PHE A 307 3.18 -27.11 -3.41
C PHE A 307 4.58 -26.57 -3.68
N PHE A 308 4.76 -26.04 -4.86
CA PHE A 308 5.89 -25.18 -5.21
C PHE A 308 5.47 -23.71 -5.15
N LEU A 309 6.43 -22.81 -4.95
CA LEU A 309 6.12 -21.37 -5.00
C LEU A 309 5.53 -20.98 -6.35
N SER A 310 5.96 -21.61 -7.43
CA SER A 310 5.38 -21.40 -8.76
C SER A 310 3.89 -21.74 -8.83
N ASP A 311 3.38 -22.66 -8.01
CA ASP A 311 1.95 -22.95 -7.93
C ASP A 311 1.15 -21.80 -7.32
N ILE A 312 1.74 -21.11 -6.35
CA ILE A 312 1.12 -19.96 -5.68
C ILE A 312 1.26 -18.70 -6.52
N PHE A 313 2.49 -18.36 -6.94
CA PHE A 313 2.79 -17.10 -7.62
C PHE A 313 2.59 -17.14 -9.14
N GLY A 314 2.51 -18.34 -9.72
CA GLY A 314 2.33 -18.54 -11.16
C GLY A 314 3.59 -18.33 -12.00
N THR A 315 4.75 -18.14 -11.36
CA THR A 315 6.06 -17.89 -12.01
C THR A 315 7.19 -18.49 -11.17
N TYR A 316 8.33 -18.76 -11.81
CA TYR A 316 9.56 -19.18 -11.14
C TYR A 316 10.39 -17.96 -10.73
N ILE A 317 11.33 -18.14 -9.80
CA ILE A 317 12.36 -17.16 -9.52
C ILE A 317 13.35 -17.18 -10.70
N ASN A 318 13.37 -16.10 -11.47
CA ASN A 318 14.20 -15.98 -12.64
C ASN A 318 15.58 -15.48 -12.25
N ASP A 319 16.57 -16.36 -12.25
CA ASP A 319 17.96 -16.06 -11.97
C ASP A 319 18.20 -15.44 -10.57
N SER A 320 19.46 -15.38 -10.14
CA SER A 320 19.84 -14.53 -9.01
C SER A 320 20.33 -13.21 -9.58
N ASN A 321 19.75 -12.10 -9.17
CA ASN A 321 20.25 -10.81 -9.59
C ASN A 321 21.17 -10.24 -8.53
N ARG A 322 22.47 -10.22 -8.81
CA ARG A 322 23.46 -9.57 -7.99
C ARG A 322 23.80 -8.22 -8.58
N PHE A 323 23.41 -7.20 -7.87
CA PHE A 323 23.80 -5.84 -8.19
C PHE A 323 25.28 -5.61 -7.85
N ASN A 324 25.71 -6.15 -6.69
CA ASN A 324 27.10 -6.23 -6.25
C ASN A 324 27.43 -7.66 -5.83
N LYS A 325 28.74 -8.00 -5.78
CA LYS A 325 29.23 -9.34 -5.36
C LYS A 325 28.84 -9.72 -3.93
N GLU A 326 28.56 -8.73 -3.08
CA GLU A 326 28.20 -8.92 -1.67
C GLU A 326 26.70 -9.02 -1.44
N ASP A 327 25.87 -8.71 -2.45
CA ASP A 327 24.43 -8.72 -2.33
C ASP A 327 23.90 -10.15 -2.38
N VAL A 328 23.11 -10.52 -1.37
CA VAL A 328 22.52 -11.87 -1.24
C VAL A 328 21.00 -11.76 -1.27
N SER A 329 20.37 -12.60 -2.11
CA SER A 329 18.92 -12.78 -2.11
C SER A 329 18.58 -13.94 -1.19
N THR A 330 17.76 -13.70 -0.16
CA THR A 330 17.41 -14.70 0.86
C THR A 330 15.93 -15.01 0.88
N ILE A 331 15.58 -16.28 1.06
CA ILE A 331 14.22 -16.75 1.27
C ILE A 331 14.18 -17.46 2.61
N SER A 332 13.27 -17.07 3.50
CA SER A 332 13.05 -17.75 4.77
C SER A 332 11.60 -18.20 4.90
N ILE A 333 11.40 -19.42 5.42
CA ILE A 333 10.09 -19.98 5.68
C ILE A 333 9.93 -20.11 7.20
N LYS A 334 8.87 -19.52 7.72
CA LYS A 334 8.58 -19.43 9.17
C LYS A 334 7.21 -20.01 9.50
N GLY A 335 6.97 -20.30 10.77
CA GLY A 335 5.68 -20.83 11.24
C GLY A 335 5.47 -22.31 10.95
N ILE A 336 6.56 -23.04 10.71
CA ILE A 336 6.59 -24.47 10.44
C ILE A 336 7.48 -25.18 11.48
N ASP A 337 7.22 -26.46 11.68
CA ASP A 337 8.05 -27.37 12.50
C ASP A 337 8.70 -28.43 11.61
N ASP A 338 9.88 -28.93 12.02
CA ASP A 338 10.64 -29.94 11.27
C ASP A 338 9.98 -31.33 11.29
N GLU A 339 9.01 -31.57 12.17
CA GLU A 339 8.34 -32.88 12.31
C GLU A 339 7.26 -33.09 11.24
N HIS A 340 6.51 -32.01 10.93
CA HIS A 340 5.35 -32.10 10.05
C HIS A 340 5.57 -31.40 8.70
N TRP A 341 6.61 -30.57 8.59
CA TRP A 341 6.88 -29.80 7.40
C TRP A 341 8.22 -30.14 6.78
N SER A 342 8.24 -30.17 5.46
CA SER A 342 9.46 -30.35 4.65
C SER A 342 9.57 -29.24 3.63
N THR A 343 10.78 -28.73 3.45
CA THR A 343 11.05 -27.68 2.46
C THR A 343 12.29 -28.04 1.65
N GLY A 344 12.37 -27.52 0.42
CA GLY A 344 13.51 -27.76 -0.45
C GLY A 344 13.58 -26.75 -1.60
N ILE A 345 14.77 -26.52 -2.10
CA ILE A 345 15.00 -25.71 -3.29
C ILE A 345 15.24 -26.59 -4.52
N LYS A 346 14.57 -26.27 -5.60
CA LYS A 346 14.75 -26.88 -6.92
C LYS A 346 15.45 -25.90 -7.84
N VAL A 347 16.53 -26.32 -8.48
CA VAL A 347 17.30 -25.52 -9.43
C VAL A 347 16.94 -25.99 -10.84
N ILE A 348 16.44 -25.09 -11.68
CA ILE A 348 15.93 -25.40 -13.02
C ILE A 348 16.79 -24.67 -14.05
N PRO A 349 17.63 -25.34 -14.84
CA PRO A 349 18.39 -24.72 -15.93
C PRO A 349 17.43 -24.11 -16.98
N ARG A 350 17.74 -22.92 -17.48
CA ARG A 350 16.94 -22.32 -18.56
C ARG A 350 17.13 -23.09 -19.88
N GLY A 351 16.02 -23.37 -20.54
CA GLY A 351 16.00 -24.09 -21.83
C GLY A 351 15.70 -25.58 -21.71
N VAL A 352 15.37 -26.05 -20.50
CA VAL A 352 14.83 -27.39 -20.24
C VAL A 352 13.33 -27.23 -20.05
N ASP A 353 12.58 -27.54 -21.12
CA ASP A 353 11.10 -27.48 -21.10
C ASP A 353 10.47 -28.85 -20.76
N ASP A 354 11.27 -29.89 -20.61
CA ASP A 354 10.80 -31.25 -20.34
C ASP A 354 10.53 -31.44 -18.84
N LYS A 355 9.26 -31.68 -18.49
CA LYS A 355 8.85 -31.89 -17.10
C LYS A 355 9.54 -33.08 -16.44
N ASP A 356 9.79 -34.14 -17.21
CA ASP A 356 10.42 -35.36 -16.72
C ASP A 356 11.91 -35.15 -16.37
N GLU A 357 12.60 -34.29 -17.14
CA GLU A 357 13.99 -33.89 -16.89
C GLU A 357 14.09 -32.92 -15.69
N ILE A 358 13.10 -32.05 -15.51
CA ILE A 358 12.98 -31.16 -14.35
C ILE A 358 12.68 -31.95 -13.06
N GLU A 359 11.87 -33.01 -13.11
CA GLU A 359 11.59 -33.89 -11.97
C GLU A 359 12.80 -34.70 -11.52
N ALA A 360 13.73 -35.00 -12.41
CA ALA A 360 14.96 -35.72 -12.11
C ALA A 360 16.01 -34.87 -11.32
N LEU A 361 15.86 -33.53 -11.33
CA LEU A 361 16.70 -32.63 -10.54
C LEU A 361 16.25 -32.65 -9.06
N GLY A 362 16.99 -33.32 -8.20
CA GLY A 362 16.67 -33.49 -6.80
C GLY A 362 16.43 -32.20 -6.01
N LEU A 363 15.65 -32.29 -4.94
CA LEU A 363 15.43 -31.22 -3.99
C LEU A 363 16.61 -31.11 -3.00
N LEU A 364 17.14 -29.91 -2.83
CA LEU A 364 18.17 -29.61 -1.83
C LEU A 364 17.47 -29.03 -0.58
N GLY A 365 17.41 -29.82 0.48
CA GLY A 365 16.85 -29.37 1.77
C GLY A 365 17.91 -28.68 2.63
N THR A 366 17.50 -27.72 3.46
CA THR A 366 18.32 -27.11 4.49
C THR A 366 17.63 -27.26 5.84
N SER A 367 18.42 -27.48 6.90
CA SER A 367 17.91 -27.68 8.26
C SER A 367 17.26 -26.43 8.89
N ASN A 368 17.49 -25.23 8.33
CA ASN A 368 17.03 -23.96 8.91
C ASN A 368 15.91 -23.29 8.11
N HIS A 369 15.38 -23.91 7.07
CA HIS A 369 14.36 -23.35 6.17
C HIS A 369 14.72 -21.97 5.60
N VAL A 370 16.02 -21.67 5.51
CA VAL A 370 16.57 -20.44 4.92
C VAL A 370 17.38 -20.82 3.69
N TYR A 371 17.05 -20.19 2.58
CA TYR A 371 17.67 -20.43 1.28
C TYR A 371 18.36 -19.15 0.77
N GLU A 372 19.62 -19.27 0.42
CA GLU A 372 20.39 -18.24 -0.25
C GLU A 372 20.49 -18.57 -1.74
N LEU A 373 20.06 -17.67 -2.59
CA LEU A 373 20.19 -17.83 -4.03
C LEU A 373 21.64 -17.56 -4.42
N LYS A 374 22.32 -18.61 -4.88
CA LYS A 374 23.70 -18.52 -5.37
C LYS A 374 23.70 -18.16 -6.85
N GLU A 375 24.74 -17.45 -7.29
CA GLU A 375 24.92 -17.05 -8.67
C GLU A 375 25.16 -18.27 -9.57
N HIS A 376 24.12 -18.66 -10.30
CA HIS A 376 24.24 -19.56 -11.44
C HIS A 376 23.61 -18.86 -12.63
N GLN A 377 24.43 -18.45 -13.61
CA GLN A 377 23.94 -17.80 -14.82
C GLN A 377 22.92 -18.69 -15.54
N LYS A 378 21.76 -18.12 -15.90
CA LYS A 378 20.70 -18.78 -16.66
C LYS A 378 20.00 -19.94 -15.94
N THR A 379 19.78 -19.82 -14.64
CA THR A 379 19.01 -20.79 -13.87
C THR A 379 17.73 -20.15 -13.32
N ASN A 380 16.69 -20.93 -13.20
CA ASN A 380 15.49 -20.58 -12.45
C ASN A 380 15.49 -21.37 -11.14
N TYR A 381 14.81 -20.85 -10.12
CA TYR A 381 14.67 -21.49 -8.83
C TYR A 381 13.20 -21.65 -8.49
N ASP A 382 12.89 -22.72 -7.79
CA ASP A 382 11.59 -22.93 -7.20
C ASP A 382 11.75 -23.50 -5.80
N ILE A 383 10.85 -23.18 -4.89
CA ILE A 383 10.87 -23.69 -3.52
C ILE A 383 9.70 -24.62 -3.32
N TYR A 384 10.00 -25.83 -2.87
CA TYR A 384 9.05 -26.84 -2.46
C TYR A 384 8.69 -26.66 -0.99
N VAL A 385 7.41 -26.75 -0.67
CA VAL A 385 6.88 -26.78 0.70
C VAL A 385 5.85 -27.89 0.79
N GLY A 386 6.05 -28.81 1.71
CA GLY A 386 5.14 -29.92 1.94
C GLY A 386 4.81 -30.08 3.42
N THR A 387 3.59 -30.49 3.72
CA THR A 387 3.13 -30.79 5.07
C THR A 387 2.42 -32.15 5.16
N THR A 388 2.64 -32.82 6.25
CA THR A 388 1.91 -34.05 6.61
C THR A 388 0.71 -33.75 7.52
N ASP A 389 0.75 -32.67 8.30
CA ASP A 389 -0.36 -32.24 9.16
C ASP A 389 -0.37 -30.70 9.33
N ASN A 390 -1.20 -30.02 8.56
CA ASN A 390 -1.37 -28.56 8.61
C ASN A 390 -2.11 -28.04 9.86
N THR A 391 -2.76 -28.93 10.62
CA THR A 391 -3.54 -28.55 11.82
C THR A 391 -2.66 -28.16 13.00
N LYS A 392 -1.37 -28.43 12.91
CA LYS A 392 -0.37 -28.11 13.95
C LYS A 392 0.09 -26.67 13.94
N VAL A 393 -0.18 -25.94 12.87
CA VAL A 393 0.19 -24.51 12.79
C VAL A 393 -0.65 -23.69 13.76
N SER A 394 0.00 -23.04 14.71
CA SER A 394 -0.61 -22.14 15.69
C SER A 394 0.26 -20.93 15.91
N LEU A 395 -0.35 -19.81 16.30
CA LEU A 395 0.37 -18.60 16.67
C LEU A 395 0.71 -18.64 18.16
N ASN A 396 1.93 -18.26 18.49
CA ASN A 396 2.35 -18.06 19.88
C ASN A 396 1.78 -16.76 20.45
N GLU A 397 1.70 -16.62 21.76
CA GLU A 397 1.20 -15.39 22.41
C GLU A 397 1.96 -14.13 21.97
N SER A 398 3.28 -14.22 21.77
CA SER A 398 4.12 -13.11 21.30
C SER A 398 3.84 -12.68 19.85
N GLU A 399 3.18 -13.53 19.07
CA GLU A 399 2.84 -13.26 17.67
C GLU A 399 1.49 -12.55 17.52
N TYR A 400 0.69 -12.46 18.58
CA TYR A 400 -0.53 -11.63 18.57
C TYR A 400 -0.18 -10.14 18.82
N PRO A 401 -0.98 -9.21 18.26
CA PRO A 401 -0.76 -7.80 18.53
C PRO A 401 -0.93 -7.50 20.02
N PRO A 402 -0.17 -6.54 20.55
CA PRO A 402 -0.24 -6.19 21.96
C PRO A 402 -1.59 -5.58 22.36
N ILE A 403 -2.31 -4.98 21.42
CA ILE A 403 -3.60 -4.33 21.61
C ILE A 403 -4.51 -4.55 20.41
N TYR A 404 -5.81 -4.56 20.64
CA TYR A 404 -6.83 -4.54 19.57
C TYR A 404 -7.59 -3.22 19.65
N VAL A 405 -7.82 -2.61 18.50
CA VAL A 405 -8.53 -1.34 18.41
C VAL A 405 -9.67 -1.46 17.41
N THR A 406 -10.85 -1.03 17.85
CA THR A 406 -12.04 -0.95 16.98
C THR A 406 -12.59 0.46 17.01
N ARG A 407 -12.96 0.97 15.84
CA ARG A 407 -13.55 2.28 15.66
C ARG A 407 -14.89 2.15 14.97
N SER A 408 -15.90 2.88 15.41
CA SER A 408 -17.25 2.83 14.83
C SER A 408 -17.96 4.15 14.97
N LEU A 409 -18.82 4.44 13.99
CA LEU A 409 -19.82 5.50 14.10
C LEU A 409 -21.13 4.88 14.53
N THR A 410 -21.81 5.49 15.48
CA THR A 410 -23.10 5.06 16.01
C THR A 410 -24.10 6.22 15.94
N GLY A 411 -25.38 5.89 15.95
CA GLY A 411 -26.47 6.85 15.81
C GLY A 411 -27.10 6.79 14.42
N ASP A 412 -28.39 6.85 14.39
CA ASP A 412 -29.27 6.76 13.22
C ASP A 412 -29.78 8.13 12.74
N SER A 413 -29.43 9.20 13.45
CA SER A 413 -29.79 10.56 13.07
C SER A 413 -29.02 11.05 11.85
N GLN A 414 -29.66 11.83 10.98
CA GLN A 414 -29.04 12.42 9.82
C GLN A 414 -28.12 13.60 10.16
N ASP A 415 -28.35 14.26 11.30
CA ASP A 415 -27.66 15.49 11.72
C ASP A 415 -26.60 15.24 12.81
N LYS A 416 -26.68 14.15 13.56
CA LYS A 416 -25.83 13.86 14.71
C LYS A 416 -25.38 12.41 14.72
N GLY A 417 -24.34 12.14 15.48
CA GLY A 417 -23.84 10.80 15.71
C GLY A 417 -22.87 10.75 16.88
N VAL A 418 -22.41 9.56 17.20
CA VAL A 418 -21.39 9.33 18.22
C VAL A 418 -20.25 8.54 17.59
N MET A 419 -19.03 9.05 17.69
CA MET A 419 -17.82 8.30 17.37
C MET A 419 -17.38 7.51 18.59
N ARG A 420 -17.16 6.22 18.39
CA ARG A 420 -16.72 5.31 19.44
C ARG A 420 -15.41 4.65 19.01
N VAL A 421 -14.44 4.68 19.92
CA VAL A 421 -13.16 3.96 19.79
C VAL A 421 -12.99 3.07 21.01
N ALA A 422 -12.72 1.80 20.80
CA ALA A 422 -12.48 0.84 21.86
C ALA A 422 -11.08 0.22 21.73
N PHE A 423 -10.30 0.37 22.79
CA PHE A 423 -8.96 -0.16 22.94
C PHE A 423 -9.02 -1.36 23.89
N THR A 424 -8.62 -2.54 23.41
CA THR A 424 -8.66 -3.76 24.21
C THR A 424 -7.22 -4.23 24.48
N ASN A 425 -6.84 -4.22 25.76
CA ASN A 425 -5.59 -4.79 26.22
C ASN A 425 -5.85 -6.23 26.74
N PRO A 426 -5.41 -7.26 26.01
CA PRO A 426 -5.59 -8.65 26.42
C PRO A 426 -4.57 -9.10 27.47
N SER A 427 -3.50 -8.34 27.71
CA SER A 427 -2.44 -8.69 28.64
C SER A 427 -2.95 -8.76 30.07
N LYS A 428 -2.54 -9.80 30.79
CA LYS A 428 -2.87 -9.97 32.23
C LYS A 428 -1.85 -9.30 33.14
N GLU A 429 -0.68 -8.97 32.61
CA GLU A 429 0.50 -8.62 33.40
C GLU A 429 0.81 -7.13 33.36
N ARG A 430 0.69 -6.50 32.17
CA ARG A 430 1.15 -5.12 31.95
C ARG A 430 0.10 -4.20 31.37
N ASP A 431 0.15 -2.95 31.80
CA ASP A 431 -0.51 -1.84 31.14
C ASP A 431 0.20 -1.56 29.81
N ILE A 432 -0.48 -0.93 28.89
CA ILE A 432 0.05 -0.59 27.57
C ILE A 432 -0.17 0.89 27.30
N THR A 433 0.89 1.60 26.97
CA THR A 433 0.80 3.00 26.54
C THR A 433 0.71 3.07 25.03
N ILE A 434 -0.24 3.86 24.54
CA ILE A 434 -0.51 4.05 23.12
C ILE A 434 -0.60 5.52 22.78
N ARG A 435 -0.26 5.86 21.53
CA ARG A 435 -0.63 7.12 20.88
C ARG A 435 -1.71 6.83 19.86
N TYR A 436 -2.86 7.44 20.06
CA TYR A 436 -3.99 7.40 19.14
C TYR A 436 -4.03 8.69 18.35
N PHE A 437 -3.97 8.59 17.03
CA PHE A 437 -3.96 9.69 16.08
C PHE A 437 -5.19 9.58 15.18
N GLU A 438 -6.04 10.61 15.20
CA GLU A 438 -7.26 10.69 14.39
C GLU A 438 -7.25 11.94 13.54
N THR A 439 -7.61 11.79 12.27
CA THR A 439 -7.88 12.90 11.36
C THR A 439 -9.32 12.80 10.88
N LEU A 440 -10.09 13.85 11.05
CA LEU A 440 -11.48 13.89 10.59
C LEU A 440 -11.65 15.05 9.60
N PRO A 441 -12.39 14.84 8.51
CA PRO A 441 -12.74 15.91 7.57
C PRO A 441 -13.43 17.07 8.29
N TRP A 442 -13.24 18.29 7.78
CA TRP A 442 -13.77 19.51 8.37
C TRP A 442 -15.31 19.50 8.56
N PHE A 443 -16.02 18.68 7.79
CA PHE A 443 -17.46 18.54 7.87
C PHE A 443 -17.92 17.55 8.96
N ILE A 444 -17.03 16.93 9.71
CA ILE A 444 -17.36 16.20 10.93
C ILE A 444 -17.05 17.12 12.11
N ARG A 445 -18.10 17.75 12.65
CA ARG A 445 -17.95 18.66 13.79
C ARG A 445 -17.96 17.90 15.09
N LEU A 446 -16.78 17.54 15.57
CA LEU A 446 -16.61 16.79 16.80
C LEU A 446 -16.73 17.72 18.03
N TYR A 447 -17.53 17.33 19.00
CA TYR A 447 -17.62 18.02 20.29
C TYR A 447 -16.61 17.44 21.27
N VAL A 448 -15.43 18.07 21.36
CA VAL A 448 -14.34 17.61 22.23
C VAL A 448 -14.77 17.58 23.71
N SER A 449 -15.64 18.50 24.13
CA SER A 449 -16.19 18.54 25.50
C SER A 449 -17.13 17.38 25.84
N SER A 450 -17.58 16.62 24.83
CA SER A 450 -18.45 15.44 25.03
C SER A 450 -17.64 14.15 25.25
N LEU A 451 -16.30 14.23 25.29
CA LEU A 451 -15.45 13.07 25.56
C LEU A 451 -15.85 12.35 26.83
N LYS A 452 -16.17 11.07 26.67
CA LYS A 452 -16.43 10.16 27.79
C LYS A 452 -15.54 8.94 27.65
N ILE A 453 -14.89 8.58 28.74
CA ILE A 453 -14.07 7.37 28.83
C ILE A 453 -14.77 6.39 29.77
N ASN A 454 -14.87 5.15 29.32
CA ASN A 454 -15.46 4.06 30.09
C ASN A 454 -14.54 2.85 30.06
N VAL A 455 -14.23 2.29 31.21
CA VAL A 455 -13.36 1.15 31.37
C VAL A 455 -14.16 -0.07 31.79
N LYS A 456 -14.00 -1.17 31.04
CA LYS A 456 -14.63 -2.45 31.32
C LYS A 456 -13.57 -3.56 31.38
N PRO A 457 -13.73 -4.60 32.18
CA PRO A 457 -12.83 -5.76 32.13
C PRO A 457 -13.00 -6.47 30.77
N HIS A 458 -11.88 -6.95 30.20
CA HIS A 458 -11.89 -7.71 28.93
C HIS A 458 -12.43 -9.13 29.15
N LYS A 459 -11.95 -9.81 30.21
CA LYS A 459 -12.42 -11.14 30.63
C LYS A 459 -12.69 -11.12 32.12
N ASN A 460 -13.67 -11.91 32.56
CA ASN A 460 -13.91 -12.14 33.99
C ASN A 460 -12.83 -13.06 34.55
N LEU A 461 -11.66 -12.49 34.82
CA LEU A 461 -10.51 -13.13 35.47
C LEU A 461 -10.34 -12.53 36.87
N ASP A 462 -9.66 -13.25 37.76
CA ASP A 462 -9.24 -12.77 39.08
C ASP A 462 -8.14 -11.68 39.02
N VAL A 463 -8.27 -10.78 38.05
CA VAL A 463 -7.40 -9.61 37.89
C VAL A 463 -8.12 -8.41 38.51
N PRO A 464 -7.44 -7.60 39.34
CA PRO A 464 -8.04 -6.41 39.93
C PRO A 464 -8.67 -5.54 38.84
N LYS A 465 -9.95 -5.16 39.07
CA LYS A 465 -10.64 -4.20 38.21
C LYS A 465 -9.99 -2.84 38.37
N PHE A 466 -9.92 -2.09 37.27
CA PHE A 466 -9.49 -0.70 37.33
C PHE A 466 -10.43 0.10 38.26
N THR A 467 -9.84 0.75 39.27
CA THR A 467 -10.56 1.53 40.29
C THR A 467 -10.24 3.03 40.25
N GLY A 468 -9.32 3.45 39.34
CA GLY A 468 -8.93 4.85 39.15
C GLY A 468 -9.98 5.70 38.44
N ASP A 469 -9.75 7.00 38.35
CA ASP A 469 -10.54 7.86 37.47
C ASP A 469 -10.20 7.52 36.00
N ALA A 470 -11.24 7.34 35.20
CA ALA A 470 -11.08 7.04 33.77
C ALA A 470 -10.37 8.18 33.00
N ASN A 471 -10.47 9.41 33.49
CA ASN A 471 -9.81 10.57 32.89
C ASN A 471 -8.27 10.54 33.08
N ASP A 472 -7.78 9.91 34.15
CA ASP A 472 -6.36 9.78 34.43
C ASP A 472 -5.64 8.85 33.42
N LEU A 473 -6.40 8.12 32.61
CA LEU A 473 -5.86 7.31 31.53
C LEU A 473 -5.31 8.13 30.36
N ILE A 474 -5.74 9.39 30.23
CA ILE A 474 -5.22 10.31 29.23
C ILE A 474 -3.95 10.98 29.78
N ILE A 475 -2.80 10.65 29.23
CA ILE A 475 -1.51 11.23 29.62
C ILE A 475 -1.30 12.58 28.95
N LYS A 476 -1.56 12.64 27.64
CA LYS A 476 -1.35 13.84 26.81
C LYS A 476 -2.44 13.96 25.74
N THR A 477 -2.85 15.17 25.47
CA THR A 477 -3.80 15.48 24.41
C THR A 477 -3.28 16.63 23.58
N ASP A 478 -3.29 16.48 22.26
CA ASP A 478 -3.03 17.52 21.28
C ASP A 478 -4.20 17.53 20.28
N ILE A 479 -4.88 18.67 20.16
CA ILE A 479 -6.04 18.83 19.27
C ILE A 479 -5.86 20.11 18.47
N LYS A 480 -5.88 19.97 17.14
CA LYS A 480 -5.98 21.08 16.21
C LYS A 480 -7.39 21.06 15.62
N PRO A 481 -8.20 22.08 15.90
CA PRO A 481 -9.56 22.14 15.36
C PRO A 481 -9.55 22.23 13.84
N SER A 482 -10.59 21.71 13.21
CA SER A 482 -10.79 21.85 11.77
C SER A 482 -11.07 23.30 11.38
N ILE A 483 -10.64 23.66 10.19
CA ILE A 483 -10.98 24.94 9.54
C ILE A 483 -11.94 24.61 8.40
N ILE A 484 -13.11 25.24 8.39
CA ILE A 484 -14.14 25.00 7.37
C ILE A 484 -13.55 25.17 5.96
N ARG A 485 -13.67 24.14 5.13
CA ARG A 485 -13.17 24.08 3.74
C ARG A 485 -11.67 24.35 3.58
N SER A 486 -10.88 24.04 4.60
CA SER A 486 -9.43 24.24 4.56
C SER A 486 -8.65 23.10 5.20
N ALA A 487 -8.73 22.93 6.51
CA ALA A 487 -7.93 21.96 7.22
C ALA A 487 -8.80 20.96 7.99
N PRO A 488 -8.44 19.66 8.06
CA PRO A 488 -9.14 18.66 8.83
C PRO A 488 -8.93 18.88 10.33
N LEU A 489 -9.81 18.29 11.15
CA LEU A 489 -9.56 18.11 12.56
C LEU A 489 -8.40 17.12 12.74
N HIS A 490 -7.44 17.50 13.56
CA HIS A 490 -6.40 16.61 14.02
C HIS A 490 -6.52 16.41 15.54
N MET A 491 -6.51 15.15 15.96
CA MET A 491 -6.59 14.80 17.36
C MET A 491 -5.59 13.70 17.68
N GLN A 492 -4.74 13.94 18.68
CA GLN A 492 -3.79 12.97 19.18
C GLN A 492 -3.94 12.82 20.68
N HIS A 493 -4.12 11.59 21.14
CA HIS A 493 -4.17 11.24 22.55
C HIS A 493 -3.10 10.21 22.88
N THR A 494 -2.33 10.46 23.92
CA THR A 494 -1.50 9.43 24.57
C THR A 494 -2.29 8.85 25.73
N LEU A 495 -2.54 7.55 25.67
CA LEU A 495 -3.42 6.83 26.61
C LEU A 495 -2.67 5.68 27.24
N ARG A 496 -2.90 5.47 28.55
CA ARG A 496 -2.50 4.24 29.24
C ARG A 496 -3.69 3.30 29.32
N ILE A 497 -3.58 2.14 28.72
CA ILE A 497 -4.64 1.12 28.69
C ILE A 497 -4.32 0.07 29.74
N PRO A 498 -5.10 -0.04 30.83
CA PRO A 498 -4.85 -0.99 31.91
C PRO A 498 -4.91 -2.43 31.41
N LYS A 499 -4.18 -3.30 32.10
CA LYS A 499 -4.19 -4.74 31.84
C LYS A 499 -5.60 -5.33 31.92
N ASN A 500 -5.87 -6.34 31.11
CA ASN A 500 -7.16 -7.05 31.02
C ASN A 500 -8.37 -6.11 30.96
N SER A 501 -8.28 -5.02 30.21
CA SER A 501 -9.33 -4.01 30.12
C SER A 501 -9.69 -3.64 28.70
N VAL A 502 -10.90 -3.13 28.55
CA VAL A 502 -11.40 -2.46 27.36
C VAL A 502 -11.68 -1.01 27.72
N VAL A 503 -10.91 -0.10 27.19
CA VAL A 503 -11.10 1.34 27.35
C VAL A 503 -11.92 1.84 26.17
N MET A 504 -13.11 2.35 26.41
CA MET A 504 -13.98 2.93 25.39
C MET A 504 -13.97 4.45 25.50
N MET A 505 -13.62 5.08 24.40
CA MET A 505 -13.62 6.52 24.21
C MET A 505 -14.78 6.89 23.28
N THR A 506 -15.63 7.83 23.65
CA THR A 506 -16.78 8.26 22.85
C THR A 506 -16.83 9.78 22.74
N PHE A 507 -17.19 10.26 21.56
CA PHE A 507 -17.37 11.67 21.24
C PHE A 507 -18.67 11.86 20.48
N ASP A 508 -19.42 12.88 20.83
CA ASP A 508 -20.58 13.31 20.05
C ASP A 508 -20.09 14.16 18.86
N PHE A 509 -20.73 14.03 17.72
CA PHE A 509 -20.43 14.84 16.54
C PHE A 509 -21.69 15.27 15.79
N GLU A 510 -21.58 16.35 15.04
CA GLU A 510 -22.62 16.89 14.19
C GLU A 510 -22.21 16.78 12.71
N LYS A 511 -23.21 16.52 11.87
CA LYS A 511 -23.08 16.41 10.41
C LYS A 511 -23.68 17.65 9.77
N PRO A 512 -22.90 18.60 9.26
CA PRO A 512 -23.44 19.77 8.57
C PRO A 512 -23.97 19.39 7.18
N LEU A 513 -24.81 20.26 6.65
CA LEU A 513 -25.15 20.24 5.25
C LEU A 513 -23.99 20.80 4.41
N LEU A 514 -23.64 20.09 3.35
CA LEU A 514 -22.63 20.49 2.40
C LEU A 514 -23.26 21.28 1.23
N ASN A 515 -22.44 22.05 0.53
CA ASN A 515 -22.82 22.62 -0.75
C ASN A 515 -22.95 21.51 -1.82
N TYR A 516 -23.74 21.76 -2.85
CA TYR A 516 -23.95 20.81 -3.95
C TYR A 516 -22.62 20.27 -4.55
N GLU A 517 -21.66 21.16 -4.75
CA GLU A 517 -20.35 20.84 -5.36
C GLU A 517 -19.41 20.03 -4.45
N GLU A 518 -19.70 19.95 -3.17
CA GLU A 518 -18.90 19.25 -2.17
C GLU A 518 -19.28 17.77 -2.04
N TYR A 519 -20.41 17.37 -2.62
CA TYR A 519 -20.81 15.97 -2.65
C TYR A 519 -20.03 15.18 -3.72
N PRO A 520 -19.67 13.92 -3.42
CA PRO A 520 -19.10 13.05 -4.44
C PRO A 520 -20.12 12.76 -5.55
N PRO A 521 -19.68 12.27 -6.72
CA PRO A 521 -20.57 11.94 -7.83
C PRO A 521 -21.72 11.00 -7.44
N ASP A 522 -21.48 10.04 -6.55
CA ASP A 522 -22.51 9.24 -5.89
C ASP A 522 -22.68 9.69 -4.43
N SER A 523 -23.54 10.67 -4.23
CA SER A 523 -23.83 11.23 -2.90
C SER A 523 -24.49 10.23 -1.95
N ASN A 524 -25.15 9.18 -2.46
CA ASN A 524 -25.80 8.16 -1.66
C ASN A 524 -24.79 7.14 -1.10
N HIS A 525 -23.61 7.00 -1.71
CA HIS A 525 -22.56 6.15 -1.19
C HIS A 525 -22.06 6.65 0.17
N GLY A 526 -22.03 7.97 0.38
CA GLY A 526 -21.47 8.62 1.57
C GLY A 526 -20.01 8.97 1.42
N PHE A 527 -19.40 9.37 2.53
CA PHE A 527 -18.00 9.79 2.61
C PHE A 527 -17.18 8.77 3.39
N GLU A 528 -16.07 8.34 2.83
CA GLU A 528 -15.14 7.50 3.54
C GLU A 528 -14.21 8.35 4.41
N VAL A 529 -14.17 8.01 5.69
CA VAL A 529 -13.28 8.60 6.68
C VAL A 529 -12.06 7.72 6.83
N GLU A 530 -10.90 8.33 6.71
CA GLU A 530 -9.62 7.63 6.74
C GLU A 530 -9.39 6.86 8.05
N ALA A 531 -8.48 5.88 7.98
CA ALA A 531 -8.10 5.07 9.13
C ALA A 531 -7.34 5.92 10.18
N ALA A 532 -7.71 5.76 11.45
CA ALA A 532 -6.91 6.28 12.55
C ALA A 532 -5.64 5.45 12.72
N VAL A 533 -4.58 6.10 13.17
CA VAL A 533 -3.27 5.48 13.43
C VAL A 533 -3.11 5.26 14.93
N VAL A 534 -2.67 4.08 15.32
CA VAL A 534 -2.38 3.72 16.70
C VAL A 534 -0.95 3.20 16.79
N VAL A 535 -0.15 3.86 17.61
CA VAL A 535 1.22 3.45 17.90
C VAL A 535 1.26 2.91 19.32
N VAL A 536 1.70 1.68 19.47
CA VAL A 536 2.00 1.09 20.79
C VAL A 536 3.44 1.43 21.13
N ILE A 537 3.61 2.09 22.25
CA ILE A 537 4.89 2.64 22.70
C ILE A 537 5.62 1.60 23.54
N ASP A 538 6.88 1.37 23.24
CA ASP A 538 7.81 0.71 24.15
C ASP A 538 8.45 1.79 25.05
N GLU A 539 7.86 2.01 26.21
CA GLU A 539 8.27 3.06 27.16
C GLU A 539 9.76 2.93 27.56
N GLU A 540 10.22 1.71 27.75
CA GLU A 540 11.61 1.45 28.16
C GLU A 540 12.59 1.84 27.06
N PHE A 541 12.22 1.59 25.81
CA PHE A 541 13.04 1.97 24.67
C PHE A 541 13.03 3.49 24.45
N GLU A 542 11.86 4.13 24.52
CA GLU A 542 11.76 5.60 24.34
C GLU A 542 12.55 6.35 25.42
N GLU A 543 12.50 5.90 26.67
CA GLU A 543 13.26 6.53 27.77
C GLU A 543 14.77 6.41 27.54
N LYS A 544 15.25 5.24 27.11
CA LYS A 544 16.67 5.02 26.77
C LYS A 544 17.10 5.83 25.55
N ALA A 545 16.24 5.95 24.53
CA ALA A 545 16.52 6.74 23.33
C ALA A 545 16.62 8.25 23.66
N LEU A 546 15.70 8.77 24.49
CA LEU A 546 15.72 10.16 24.93
C LEU A 546 16.97 10.51 25.76
N ASN A 547 17.49 9.54 26.50
CA ASN A 547 18.72 9.69 27.29
C ASN A 547 20.00 9.48 26.47
N GLY A 548 19.88 9.17 25.17
CA GLY A 548 21.04 8.89 24.29
C GLY A 548 21.76 7.57 24.57
N GLU A 549 21.15 6.68 25.39
CA GLU A 549 21.74 5.41 25.80
C GLU A 549 21.59 4.31 24.72
N THR A 550 20.58 4.42 23.87
CA THR A 550 20.32 3.47 22.78
C THR A 550 20.10 4.19 21.47
N ARG A 551 20.80 3.71 20.44
CA ARG A 551 20.56 4.09 19.04
C ARG A 551 19.85 2.92 18.36
N GLY A 552 18.61 3.09 17.97
CA GLY A 552 17.86 2.04 17.29
C GLY A 552 16.65 2.59 16.55
N LEU A 553 16.22 1.84 15.53
CA LEU A 553 15.08 2.20 14.73
C LEU A 553 13.78 2.01 15.54
N LEU A 554 12.99 3.05 15.71
CA LEU A 554 11.62 2.98 16.26
C LEU A 554 10.77 1.89 15.57
N LYS A 555 11.02 1.64 14.30
CA LYS A 555 10.40 0.55 13.53
C LYS A 555 10.60 -0.84 14.16
N SER A 556 11.66 -1.07 14.89
CA SER A 556 11.94 -2.38 15.51
C SER A 556 11.25 -2.56 16.87
N HIS A 557 10.92 -1.48 17.57
CA HIS A 557 10.38 -1.50 18.93
C HIS A 557 8.89 -1.15 18.98
N ASN A 558 8.46 -0.09 18.35
CA ASN A 558 7.07 0.34 18.36
C ASN A 558 6.23 -0.45 17.34
N TYR A 559 5.06 -0.90 17.78
CA TYR A 559 4.07 -1.53 16.89
C TYR A 559 3.05 -0.49 16.44
N ILE A 560 2.89 -0.35 15.11
CA ILE A 560 1.93 0.59 14.54
C ILE A 560 0.80 -0.17 13.83
N MET A 561 -0.42 0.27 14.06
CA MET A 561 -1.59 -0.30 13.42
C MET A 561 -2.54 0.79 12.93
N ARG A 562 -3.41 0.45 11.98
CA ARG A 562 -4.47 1.32 11.49
C ARG A 562 -5.81 0.68 11.80
N THR A 563 -6.77 1.53 12.16
CA THR A 563 -8.16 1.08 12.31
C THR A 563 -8.78 0.85 10.93
N SER A 564 -9.96 0.26 10.90
CA SER A 564 -10.77 0.27 9.68
C SER A 564 -11.15 1.70 9.29
N THR A 565 -11.31 1.95 7.99
CA THR A 565 -11.99 3.14 7.49
C THR A 565 -13.44 3.15 7.94
N LEU A 566 -14.05 4.33 8.02
CA LEU A 566 -15.46 4.47 8.37
C LEU A 566 -16.22 5.08 7.19
N LEU A 567 -17.44 4.66 6.99
CA LEU A 567 -18.35 5.24 6.02
C LEU A 567 -19.36 6.15 6.76
N LEU A 568 -19.31 7.44 6.42
CA LEU A 568 -20.21 8.45 6.95
C LEU A 568 -21.27 8.80 5.91
N THR A 569 -22.53 8.57 6.24
CA THR A 569 -23.64 9.06 5.43
C THR A 569 -24.05 10.46 5.88
N LEU A 570 -24.17 11.38 4.94
CA LEU A 570 -24.68 12.74 5.17
C LEU A 570 -26.09 12.87 4.59
N ALA A 571 -26.83 13.86 5.09
CA ALA A 571 -28.11 14.22 4.49
C ALA A 571 -27.88 14.71 3.05
N THR A 572 -28.45 14.02 2.08
CA THR A 572 -28.30 14.36 0.67
C THR A 572 -29.43 15.29 0.23
N PRO A 573 -29.14 16.41 -0.46
CA PRO A 573 -30.16 17.21 -1.10
C PRO A 573 -30.80 16.45 -2.27
N ASP A 574 -31.95 16.96 -2.74
CA ASP A 574 -32.56 16.43 -3.97
C ASP A 574 -31.76 16.86 -5.20
N PHE A 575 -31.08 15.90 -5.82
CA PHE A 575 -30.28 16.11 -7.03
C PHE A 575 -31.08 15.97 -8.34
N SER A 576 -32.40 15.71 -8.27
CA SER A 576 -33.22 15.49 -9.47
C SER A 576 -33.23 16.70 -10.40
N MET A 577 -33.42 17.90 -9.86
CA MET A 577 -33.43 19.14 -10.64
C MET A 577 -32.09 19.45 -11.30
N PRO A 578 -30.96 19.48 -10.58
CA PRO A 578 -29.65 19.65 -11.21
C PRO A 578 -29.36 18.64 -12.31
N TYR A 579 -29.63 17.36 -12.10
CA TYR A 579 -29.43 16.34 -13.15
C TYR A 579 -30.29 16.56 -14.37
N ASN A 580 -31.56 16.95 -14.22
CA ASN A 580 -32.42 17.28 -15.31
C ASN A 580 -31.92 18.48 -16.13
N VAL A 581 -31.46 19.54 -15.44
CA VAL A 581 -30.85 20.71 -16.09
C VAL A 581 -29.59 20.33 -16.87
N ILE A 582 -28.70 19.53 -16.29
CA ILE A 582 -27.49 19.04 -16.96
C ILE A 582 -27.86 18.22 -18.22
N THR A 583 -28.82 17.30 -18.09
CA THR A 583 -29.24 16.45 -19.19
C THR A 583 -29.84 17.28 -20.33
N ILE A 584 -30.73 18.23 -20.02
CA ILE A 584 -31.35 19.11 -21.03
C ILE A 584 -30.28 19.98 -21.69
N THR A 585 -29.38 20.58 -20.91
CA THR A 585 -28.31 21.43 -21.44
C THR A 585 -27.36 20.64 -22.34
N SER A 586 -26.94 19.45 -21.94
CA SER A 586 -26.07 18.57 -22.73
C SER A 586 -26.73 18.14 -24.04
N THR A 587 -28.03 17.82 -24.01
CA THR A 587 -28.80 17.46 -25.24
C THR A 587 -28.93 18.64 -26.18
N LEU A 588 -29.22 19.84 -25.66
CA LEU A 588 -29.29 21.07 -26.47
C LEU A 588 -27.91 21.42 -27.07
N MET A 589 -26.84 21.29 -26.32
CA MET A 589 -25.48 21.51 -26.83
C MET A 589 -25.13 20.51 -27.93
N ALA A 590 -25.39 19.22 -27.72
CA ALA A 590 -25.14 18.18 -28.72
C ALA A 590 -25.95 18.44 -30.01
N PHE A 591 -27.23 18.83 -29.88
CA PHE A 591 -28.08 19.18 -31.01
C PHE A 591 -27.57 20.43 -31.76
N SER A 592 -27.20 21.49 -31.01
CA SER A 592 -26.65 22.72 -31.58
C SER A 592 -25.33 22.46 -32.31
N PHE A 593 -24.44 21.67 -31.69
CA PHE A 593 -23.19 21.24 -32.33
C PHE A 593 -23.43 20.49 -33.62
N GLY A 594 -24.38 19.54 -33.61
CA GLY A 594 -24.73 18.77 -34.79
C GLY A 594 -25.28 19.65 -35.93
N LEU A 595 -26.10 20.67 -35.61
CA LEU A 595 -26.59 21.65 -36.57
C LEU A 595 -25.47 22.51 -37.16
N ILE A 596 -24.61 23.07 -36.29
CA ILE A 596 -23.49 23.92 -36.72
C ILE A 596 -22.51 23.11 -37.57
N PHE A 597 -22.17 21.91 -37.13
CA PHE A 597 -21.29 21.00 -37.88
C PHE A 597 -21.86 20.69 -39.27
N ASN A 598 -23.16 20.35 -39.35
CA ASN A 598 -23.82 20.10 -40.63
C ASN A 598 -23.83 21.34 -41.54
N LEU A 599 -24.03 22.53 -40.98
CA LEU A 599 -24.00 23.78 -41.76
C LEU A 599 -22.58 24.08 -42.29
N LEU A 600 -21.57 23.90 -41.48
CA LEU A 600 -20.17 24.16 -41.83
C LEU A 600 -19.59 23.13 -42.81
N THR A 601 -19.99 21.87 -42.68
CA THR A 601 -19.48 20.77 -43.52
C THR A 601 -20.36 20.46 -44.70
N LYS A 602 -21.48 21.18 -44.87
CA LYS A 602 -22.44 20.95 -45.95
C LYS A 602 -21.78 21.20 -47.30
N ARG A 603 -21.76 20.18 -48.14
CA ARG A 603 -21.30 20.32 -49.52
C ARG A 603 -22.41 20.97 -50.36
N VAL A 604 -22.04 22.01 -51.10
CA VAL A 604 -22.92 22.57 -52.12
C VAL A 604 -22.94 21.61 -53.31
N VAL A 605 -24.08 21.06 -53.61
CA VAL A 605 -24.29 20.14 -54.74
C VAL A 605 -25.35 20.69 -55.66
N THR A 606 -25.32 20.31 -56.94
CA THR A 606 -26.35 20.70 -57.88
C THR A 606 -27.71 20.12 -57.49
N PHE A 607 -28.81 20.73 -57.96
CA PHE A 607 -30.17 20.28 -57.64
C PHE A 607 -30.41 18.81 -58.04
N GLU A 608 -29.82 18.38 -59.17
CA GLU A 608 -29.92 17.01 -59.65
C GLU A 608 -29.18 15.99 -58.80
N ASP A 609 -27.98 16.33 -58.34
CA ASP A 609 -27.21 15.49 -57.44
C ASP A 609 -27.82 15.43 -56.05
N SER A 610 -28.44 16.52 -55.60
CA SER A 610 -29.20 16.57 -54.35
C SER A 610 -30.38 15.57 -54.37
N LYS A 611 -31.11 15.47 -55.48
CA LYS A 611 -32.17 14.48 -55.63
C LYS A 611 -31.66 13.05 -55.54
N LYS A 612 -30.53 12.74 -56.16
CA LYS A 612 -29.88 11.41 -56.06
C LYS A 612 -29.47 11.09 -54.62
N LEU A 613 -28.80 12.02 -53.96
CA LEU A 613 -28.37 11.85 -52.57
C LEU A 613 -29.49 11.65 -51.58
N VAL A 614 -30.64 12.32 -51.79
CA VAL A 614 -31.82 12.12 -50.94
C VAL A 614 -32.48 10.76 -51.20
N THR A 615 -32.50 10.32 -52.44
CA THR A 615 -33.09 9.00 -52.80
C THR A 615 -32.22 7.84 -52.32
N ASP A 616 -30.90 8.03 -52.17
CA ASP A 616 -29.97 7.01 -51.73
C ASP A 616 -29.80 6.87 -50.21
N ARG A 617 -30.39 7.76 -49.41
CA ARG A 617 -30.38 7.63 -47.94
C ARG A 617 -31.05 6.34 -47.50
N PRO A 618 -30.44 5.56 -46.59
CA PRO A 618 -30.97 4.25 -46.16
C PRO A 618 -32.40 4.34 -45.59
N LEU A 619 -32.73 5.41 -44.86
CA LEU A 619 -34.10 5.66 -44.36
C LEU A 619 -35.11 5.85 -45.47
N VAL A 620 -34.77 6.58 -46.54
CA VAL A 620 -35.65 6.81 -47.69
C VAL A 620 -35.82 5.55 -48.51
N ARG A 621 -34.78 4.72 -48.66
CA ARG A 621 -34.86 3.38 -49.26
C ARG A 621 -35.80 2.46 -48.47
N LEU A 622 -35.69 2.48 -47.12
CA LEU A 622 -36.53 1.68 -46.22
C LEU A 622 -38.00 2.09 -46.30
N LEU A 623 -38.29 3.40 -46.33
CA LEU A 623 -39.64 3.94 -46.48
C LEU A 623 -40.24 3.66 -47.88
N LYS A 624 -39.42 3.69 -48.95
CA LYS A 624 -39.85 3.27 -50.29
C LYS A 624 -40.10 1.76 -50.34
N GLY A 625 -39.29 0.96 -49.68
CA GLY A 625 -39.50 -0.50 -49.56
C GLY A 625 -40.81 -0.86 -48.84
N LEU A 626 -41.20 -0.07 -47.85
CA LEU A 626 -42.46 -0.24 -47.11
C LEU A 626 -43.70 0.20 -47.93
N LYS A 627 -43.57 1.15 -48.90
CA LYS A 627 -44.68 1.57 -49.79
C LYS A 627 -44.93 0.63 -50.97
N ILE A 628 -44.02 -0.29 -51.28
CA ILE A 628 -44.19 -1.28 -52.37
C ILE A 628 -44.88 -2.56 -51.86
N LYS A 629 -45.22 -2.67 -50.61
CA LYS A 629 -46.01 -3.78 -50.03
C LYS A 629 -47.41 -3.36 -49.64
N LYS A 630 -48.08 -2.57 -50.53
CA LYS A 630 -49.55 -2.37 -50.52
C LYS A 630 -50.14 -2.86 -51.78
#